data_0ffdb9eec4ec42cfccab96e0f0daad23
#
_entry.id   0ffdb9eec4ec42cfccab96e0f0daad23
#
_cell.length_a   1.000
_cell.length_b   1.000
_cell.length_c   1.000
_cell.angle_alpha   90.00
_cell.angle_beta   90.00
_cell.angle_gamma   90.00
#
_symmetry.space_group_name_H-M   'P 1'
#
loop_
_entity.id
_entity.type
_entity.pdbx_description
1 polymer ?
#
loop_
_entity_poly.entity_id
_entity_poly.type
_entity_poly.pdbx_seq_one_letter_code
_entity_poly.pdbx_strand_id
1 'polypeptide(L)'
;METNFSTPLNEYEEESYETAGYTVLRILPLVVLGVTFVLGVLGNGLVIWVAGFRMTRTVTTICYLNLALADFSFTATLPFLIVSMAMGEKWPFGWFLCKLIHIVVDINLFGSVFLIGFIALDRCICVLHPVWAQNHRTVSLAMKVIVGPWILALVLTLPVFLFLTTVTIPNGDTYCTFNFASWGGTPEERLKVAITMLTARGIIRFVIGFSLPMSIVAICYGLIAAKIHKKGMIKSSRPLRVLTAVVASFFICWFPFQLVALLAVWLKEMLFYGKYKIIDILVNPTSSLAFFNSCLNPMLYVFVGQDFRERLIHSLPTSLERALSEDSAPTNDTAANCASPPAETELQAM
;
A
#
# COMPACT_ATOMS: atom_id res chain seq x y z
N MET A 1 56.50 20.17 -20.65
CA MET A 1 56.44 19.10 -19.62
C MET A 1 55.80 19.70 -18.40
N GLU A 2 54.49 19.73 -18.36
CA GLU A 2 53.71 20.11 -17.16
C GLU A 2 53.27 18.82 -16.49
N THR A 3 53.90 18.52 -15.36
CA THR A 3 53.51 17.42 -14.48
C THR A 3 52.34 17.89 -13.63
N ASN A 4 51.15 17.46 -13.99
CA ASN A 4 49.94 17.56 -13.12
C ASN A 4 50.21 16.72 -11.88
N PHE A 5 50.55 17.37 -10.79
CA PHE A 5 50.64 16.81 -9.46
C PHE A 5 49.21 16.89 -8.87
N SER A 6 48.38 15.87 -9.16
CA SER A 6 47.14 15.67 -8.40
C SER A 6 47.54 15.20 -7.00
N THR A 7 47.20 15.98 -6.00
CA THR A 7 47.49 15.69 -4.60
C THR A 7 46.74 14.46 -4.12
N PRO A 8 47.38 13.55 -3.36
CA PRO A 8 46.71 12.32 -2.83
C PRO A 8 45.45 12.59 -1.95
N LEU A 9 45.33 13.79 -1.40
CA LEU A 9 44.19 14.25 -0.60
C LEU A 9 42.86 14.25 -1.38
N ASN A 10 42.86 14.64 -2.66
CA ASN A 10 41.62 14.66 -3.47
C ASN A 10 41.10 13.26 -3.77
N GLU A 11 41.99 12.27 -3.92
CA GLU A 11 41.58 10.88 -4.23
C GLU A 11 40.99 10.19 -3.00
N TYR A 12 41.51 10.46 -1.80
CA TYR A 12 40.95 9.97 -0.52
C TYR A 12 39.62 10.63 -0.17
N GLU A 13 39.46 11.92 -0.44
CA GLU A 13 38.17 12.61 -0.23
C GLU A 13 37.10 12.10 -1.20
N GLU A 14 37.41 11.93 -2.47
CA GLU A 14 36.44 11.44 -3.49
C GLU A 14 36.02 9.99 -3.19
N GLU A 15 36.94 9.09 -2.81
CA GLU A 15 36.66 7.74 -2.38
C GLU A 15 35.81 7.68 -1.09
N SER A 16 36.06 8.61 -0.16
CA SER A 16 35.29 8.76 1.08
C SER A 16 33.87 9.24 0.80
N TYR A 17 33.64 10.21 -0.08
CA TYR A 17 32.34 10.70 -0.48
C TYR A 17 31.53 9.65 -1.25
N GLU A 18 32.14 8.89 -2.17
CA GLU A 18 31.49 7.78 -2.86
C GLU A 18 31.04 6.70 -1.88
N THR A 19 31.89 6.33 -0.92
CA THR A 19 31.59 5.32 0.11
C THR A 19 30.47 5.79 1.04
N ALA A 20 30.49 7.05 1.47
CA ALA A 20 29.44 7.64 2.32
C ALA A 20 28.09 7.71 1.59
N GLY A 21 28.10 8.18 0.33
CA GLY A 21 26.90 8.24 -0.52
C GLY A 21 26.26 6.87 -0.73
N TYR A 22 27.06 5.85 -1.00
CA TYR A 22 26.60 4.47 -1.15
C TYR A 22 26.00 3.91 0.14
N THR A 23 26.60 4.21 1.28
CA THR A 23 26.09 3.79 2.60
C THR A 23 24.73 4.43 2.92
N VAL A 24 24.57 5.72 2.65
CA VAL A 24 23.30 6.43 2.82
C VAL A 24 22.22 5.81 1.95
N LEU A 25 22.50 5.53 0.67
CA LEU A 25 21.54 4.92 -0.25
C LEU A 25 21.13 3.50 0.14
N ARG A 26 21.93 2.80 0.96
CA ARG A 26 21.55 1.49 1.55
C ARG A 26 20.74 1.61 2.84
N ILE A 27 21.10 2.56 3.72
CA ILE A 27 20.48 2.69 5.05
C ILE A 27 19.15 3.44 4.96
N LEU A 28 19.06 4.50 4.16
CA LEU A 28 17.85 5.31 4.04
C LEU A 28 16.60 4.50 3.69
N PRO A 29 16.61 3.58 2.70
CA PRO A 29 15.46 2.73 2.43
C PRO A 29 15.01 1.90 3.63
N LEU A 30 15.94 1.33 4.39
CA LEU A 30 15.63 0.52 5.57
C LEU A 30 14.94 1.36 6.65
N VAL A 31 15.42 2.59 6.89
CA VAL A 31 14.79 3.53 7.84
C VAL A 31 13.39 3.91 7.36
N VAL A 32 13.22 4.26 6.07
CA VAL A 32 11.91 4.59 5.50
C VAL A 32 10.94 3.42 5.63
N LEU A 33 11.36 2.20 5.33
CA LEU A 33 10.52 1.00 5.49
C LEU A 33 10.17 0.73 6.95
N GLY A 34 11.09 0.93 7.90
CA GLY A 34 10.83 0.80 9.33
C GLY A 34 9.78 1.80 9.82
N VAL A 35 9.91 3.07 9.42
CA VAL A 35 8.90 4.11 9.71
C VAL A 35 7.56 3.77 9.05
N THR A 36 7.57 3.31 7.79
CA THR A 36 6.37 2.89 7.06
C THR A 36 5.66 1.74 7.76
N PHE A 37 6.41 0.76 8.26
CA PHE A 37 5.85 -0.35 9.04
C PHE A 37 5.10 0.15 10.26
N VAL A 38 5.75 0.93 11.12
CA VAL A 38 5.15 1.41 12.37
C VAL A 38 3.93 2.28 12.10
N LEU A 39 4.08 3.33 11.28
CA LEU A 39 3.00 4.25 10.97
C LEU A 39 1.89 3.60 10.15
N GLY A 40 2.23 2.67 9.26
CA GLY A 40 1.28 1.96 8.42
C GLY A 40 0.42 0.98 9.20
N VAL A 41 1.02 0.16 10.07
CA VAL A 41 0.27 -0.79 10.91
C VAL A 41 -0.62 -0.04 11.91
N LEU A 42 -0.08 0.93 12.63
CA LEU A 42 -0.84 1.70 13.61
C LEU A 42 -1.93 2.56 12.95
N GLY A 43 -1.57 3.30 11.90
CA GLY A 43 -2.48 4.21 11.23
C GLY A 43 -3.62 3.49 10.52
N ASN A 44 -3.33 2.49 9.70
CA ASN A 44 -4.36 1.73 9.00
C ASN A 44 -5.18 0.85 9.96
N GLY A 45 -4.56 0.27 11.00
CA GLY A 45 -5.28 -0.42 12.08
C GLY A 45 -6.30 0.49 12.76
N LEU A 46 -5.93 1.73 13.03
CA LEU A 46 -6.82 2.75 13.59
C LEU A 46 -7.98 3.09 12.63
N VAL A 47 -7.69 3.26 11.33
CA VAL A 47 -8.73 3.49 10.31
C VAL A 47 -9.69 2.31 10.23
N ILE A 48 -9.18 1.07 10.23
CA ILE A 48 -10.01 -0.14 10.23
C ILE A 48 -10.92 -0.17 11.46
N TRP A 49 -10.39 0.14 12.63
CA TRP A 49 -11.17 0.17 13.86
C TRP A 49 -12.26 1.25 13.84
N VAL A 50 -11.92 2.49 13.47
CA VAL A 50 -12.88 3.61 13.45
C VAL A 50 -13.91 3.44 12.34
N ALA A 51 -13.48 3.19 11.09
CA ALA A 51 -14.38 3.05 9.95
C ALA A 51 -15.21 1.75 10.01
N GLY A 52 -14.66 0.67 10.59
CA GLY A 52 -15.33 -0.61 10.69
C GLY A 52 -16.35 -0.69 11.84
N PHE A 53 -16.06 -0.07 13.00
CA PHE A 53 -16.82 -0.28 14.22
C PHE A 53 -17.45 0.97 14.82
N ARG A 54 -16.96 2.18 14.49
CA ARG A 54 -17.38 3.44 15.10
C ARG A 54 -18.13 4.39 14.17
N MET A 55 -17.99 4.20 12.85
CA MET A 55 -18.67 5.03 11.85
C MET A 55 -19.86 4.33 11.24
N THR A 56 -20.87 5.11 10.84
CA THR A 56 -21.98 4.61 10.04
C THR A 56 -21.48 4.15 8.66
N ARG A 57 -22.03 3.04 8.17
CA ARG A 57 -21.67 2.50 6.85
C ARG A 57 -22.17 3.43 5.75
N THR A 58 -21.27 4.17 5.15
CA THR A 58 -21.50 4.98 3.96
C THR A 58 -20.60 4.49 2.83
N VAL A 59 -20.87 4.89 1.59
CA VAL A 59 -19.99 4.57 0.45
C VAL A 59 -18.55 5.01 0.74
N THR A 60 -18.38 6.17 1.32
CA THR A 60 -17.07 6.74 1.67
C THR A 60 -16.34 5.90 2.74
N THR A 61 -17.04 5.52 3.82
CA THR A 61 -16.43 4.70 4.88
C THR A 61 -16.03 3.31 4.39
N ILE A 62 -16.82 2.71 3.49
CA ILE A 62 -16.48 1.43 2.86
C ILE A 62 -15.21 1.56 2.00
N CYS A 63 -15.09 2.64 1.22
CA CYS A 63 -13.88 2.88 0.43
C CYS A 63 -12.63 3.03 1.31
N TYR A 64 -12.70 3.83 2.38
CA TYR A 64 -11.59 4.01 3.32
C TYR A 64 -11.23 2.71 4.03
N LEU A 65 -12.21 1.91 4.43
CA LEU A 65 -12.00 0.62 5.06
C LEU A 65 -11.26 -0.36 4.11
N ASN A 66 -11.67 -0.44 2.85
CA ASN A 66 -11.03 -1.31 1.87
C ASN A 66 -9.59 -0.87 1.56
N LEU A 67 -9.35 0.44 1.44
CA LEU A 67 -8.02 0.97 1.24
C LEU A 67 -7.12 0.71 2.46
N ALA A 68 -7.64 0.93 3.67
CA ALA A 68 -6.91 0.64 4.91
C ALA A 68 -6.61 -0.86 5.09
N LEU A 69 -7.51 -1.76 4.68
CA LEU A 69 -7.26 -3.21 4.70
C LEU A 69 -6.14 -3.62 3.74
N ALA A 70 -6.11 -3.05 2.53
CA ALA A 70 -5.01 -3.28 1.58
C ALA A 70 -3.67 -2.78 2.16
N ASP A 71 -3.63 -1.55 2.64
CA ASP A 71 -2.42 -0.93 3.19
C ASP A 71 -1.95 -1.59 4.49
N PHE A 72 -2.86 -2.01 5.37
CA PHE A 72 -2.53 -2.74 6.59
C PHE A 72 -1.90 -4.09 6.28
N SER A 73 -2.54 -4.88 5.39
CA SER A 73 -2.02 -6.20 5.02
C SER A 73 -0.63 -6.11 4.41
N PHE A 74 -0.38 -5.10 3.57
CA PHE A 74 0.92 -4.84 2.99
C PHE A 74 1.94 -4.39 4.05
N THR A 75 1.62 -3.38 4.86
CA THR A 75 2.58 -2.85 5.86
C THR A 75 2.96 -3.90 6.90
N ALA A 76 2.07 -4.82 7.24
CA ALA A 76 2.37 -5.97 8.11
C ALA A 76 3.43 -6.92 7.51
N THR A 77 3.65 -6.93 6.19
CA THR A 77 4.68 -7.75 5.53
C THR A 77 6.06 -7.08 5.48
N LEU A 78 6.15 -5.78 5.75
CA LEU A 78 7.40 -5.02 5.62
C LEU A 78 8.59 -5.57 6.43
N PRO A 79 8.43 -6.13 7.65
CA PRO A 79 9.56 -6.70 8.38
C PRO A 79 10.35 -7.76 7.58
N PHE A 80 9.66 -8.58 6.77
CA PHE A 80 10.31 -9.58 5.93
C PHE A 80 11.10 -8.94 4.78
N LEU A 81 10.57 -7.89 4.17
CA LEU A 81 11.25 -7.14 3.11
C LEU A 81 12.45 -6.37 3.66
N ILE A 82 12.34 -5.79 4.86
CA ILE A 82 13.44 -5.10 5.55
C ILE A 82 14.60 -6.07 5.81
N VAL A 83 14.30 -7.27 6.33
CA VAL A 83 15.33 -8.29 6.58
C VAL A 83 15.98 -8.72 5.28
N SER A 84 15.21 -9.01 4.23
CA SER A 84 15.76 -9.38 2.91
C SER A 84 16.68 -8.29 2.36
N MET A 85 16.24 -7.03 2.38
CA MET A 85 17.03 -5.88 1.92
C MET A 85 18.31 -5.70 2.75
N ALA A 86 18.24 -5.83 4.08
CA ALA A 86 19.40 -5.73 4.97
C ALA A 86 20.42 -6.85 4.72
N MET A 87 19.95 -8.05 4.31
CA MET A 87 20.78 -9.20 3.94
C MET A 87 21.28 -9.17 2.49
N GLY A 88 21.11 -8.06 1.75
CA GLY A 88 21.50 -7.95 0.34
C GLY A 88 20.59 -8.77 -0.59
N GLU A 89 19.29 -8.63 -0.42
CA GLU A 89 18.21 -9.30 -1.18
C GLU A 89 18.13 -10.83 -0.99
N LYS A 90 18.87 -11.38 -0.01
CA LYS A 90 18.75 -12.80 0.34
C LYS A 90 17.41 -13.08 1.02
N TRP A 91 16.86 -14.26 0.76
CA TRP A 91 15.54 -14.65 1.25
C TRP A 91 15.61 -15.88 2.19
N PRO A 92 15.67 -15.69 3.52
CA PRO A 92 15.79 -16.80 4.46
C PRO A 92 14.45 -17.44 4.86
N PHE A 93 13.30 -16.89 4.40
CA PHE A 93 11.97 -17.25 4.92
C PHE A 93 11.28 -18.40 4.15
N GLY A 94 11.94 -19.00 3.18
CA GLY A 94 11.42 -20.12 2.42
C GLY A 94 10.43 -19.75 1.30
N TRP A 95 10.03 -20.75 0.54
CA TRP A 95 9.23 -20.60 -0.68
C TRP A 95 7.83 -20.01 -0.43
N PHE A 96 7.14 -20.48 0.62
CA PHE A 96 5.76 -20.05 0.91
C PHE A 96 5.68 -18.55 1.19
N LEU A 97 6.53 -18.04 2.08
CA LEU A 97 6.55 -16.60 2.42
C LEU A 97 7.08 -15.76 1.26
N CYS A 98 7.99 -16.27 0.42
CA CYS A 98 8.40 -15.60 -0.81
C CYS A 98 7.18 -15.30 -1.69
N LYS A 99 6.34 -16.29 -1.99
CA LYS A 99 5.11 -16.09 -2.77
C LYS A 99 4.09 -15.20 -2.07
N LEU A 100 3.74 -15.52 -0.83
CA LEU A 100 2.68 -14.85 -0.08
C LEU A 100 2.95 -13.34 0.04
N ILE A 101 4.16 -12.97 0.45
CA ILE A 101 4.51 -11.57 0.69
C ILE A 101 4.48 -10.77 -0.62
N HIS A 102 5.05 -11.28 -1.70
CA HIS A 102 5.03 -10.58 -2.97
C HIS A 102 3.64 -10.54 -3.63
N ILE A 103 2.78 -11.52 -3.38
CA ILE A 103 1.37 -11.45 -3.75
C ILE A 103 0.67 -10.31 -3.01
N VAL A 104 0.89 -10.17 -1.70
CA VAL A 104 0.33 -9.08 -0.89
C VAL A 104 0.85 -7.72 -1.38
N VAL A 105 2.14 -7.61 -1.71
CA VAL A 105 2.73 -6.39 -2.30
C VAL A 105 2.04 -6.00 -3.62
N ASP A 106 1.86 -6.95 -4.54
CA ASP A 106 1.21 -6.67 -5.83
C ASP A 106 -0.29 -6.37 -5.68
N ILE A 107 -1.00 -7.09 -4.80
CA ILE A 107 -2.42 -6.81 -4.48
C ILE A 107 -2.57 -5.41 -3.88
N ASN A 108 -1.68 -5.00 -2.98
CA ASN A 108 -1.69 -3.64 -2.44
C ASN A 108 -1.46 -2.61 -3.55
N LEU A 109 -0.46 -2.82 -4.41
CA LEU A 109 -0.16 -1.92 -5.52
C LEU A 109 -1.39 -1.69 -6.42
N PHE A 110 -1.97 -2.76 -6.95
CA PHE A 110 -3.10 -2.65 -7.87
C PHE A 110 -4.40 -2.29 -7.14
N GLY A 111 -4.66 -2.93 -5.99
CA GLY A 111 -5.88 -2.69 -5.20
C GLY A 111 -6.00 -1.25 -4.75
N SER A 112 -4.95 -0.67 -4.16
CA SER A 112 -4.98 0.71 -3.66
C SER A 112 -5.19 1.72 -4.79
N VAL A 113 -4.52 1.56 -5.94
CA VAL A 113 -4.68 2.52 -7.05
C VAL A 113 -6.07 2.41 -7.70
N PHE A 114 -6.62 1.21 -7.84
CA PHE A 114 -7.98 1.04 -8.36
C PHE A 114 -9.05 1.56 -7.39
N LEU A 115 -8.85 1.37 -6.09
CA LEU A 115 -9.72 1.93 -5.06
C LEU A 115 -9.67 3.47 -5.05
N ILE A 116 -8.49 4.07 -5.20
CA ILE A 116 -8.33 5.53 -5.34
C ILE A 116 -9.06 6.03 -6.60
N GLY A 117 -8.89 5.34 -7.73
CA GLY A 117 -9.63 5.63 -8.97
C GLY A 117 -11.14 5.53 -8.78
N PHE A 118 -11.62 4.50 -8.10
CA PHE A 118 -13.04 4.34 -7.77
C PHE A 118 -13.57 5.47 -6.87
N ILE A 119 -12.81 5.87 -5.84
CA ILE A 119 -13.17 7.01 -4.99
C ILE A 119 -13.25 8.30 -5.81
N ALA A 120 -12.31 8.53 -6.74
CA ALA A 120 -12.33 9.72 -7.61
C ALA A 120 -13.56 9.74 -8.53
N LEU A 121 -13.93 8.60 -9.12
CA LEU A 121 -15.14 8.44 -9.92
C LEU A 121 -16.40 8.67 -9.10
N ASP A 122 -16.50 8.08 -7.90
CA ASP A 122 -17.64 8.29 -6.99
C ASP A 122 -17.83 9.79 -6.68
N ARG A 123 -16.74 10.50 -6.36
CA ARG A 123 -16.79 11.94 -6.10
C ARG A 123 -17.16 12.75 -7.32
N CYS A 124 -16.64 12.39 -8.48
CA CYS A 124 -16.97 13.03 -9.75
C CYS A 124 -18.48 12.93 -10.04
N ILE A 125 -19.05 11.74 -9.90
CA ILE A 125 -20.48 11.50 -10.07
C ILE A 125 -21.31 12.32 -9.07
N CYS A 126 -20.92 12.36 -7.80
CA CYS A 126 -21.62 13.14 -6.77
C CYS A 126 -21.66 14.65 -7.10
N VAL A 127 -20.60 15.18 -7.67
CA VAL A 127 -20.52 16.62 -8.00
C VAL A 127 -21.19 16.94 -9.34
N LEU A 128 -21.00 16.11 -10.35
CA LEU A 128 -21.56 16.36 -11.70
C LEU A 128 -23.05 16.02 -11.79
N HIS A 129 -23.49 14.94 -11.13
CA HIS A 129 -24.83 14.39 -11.21
C HIS A 129 -25.44 14.17 -9.81
N PRO A 130 -25.66 15.25 -9.00
CA PRO A 130 -26.07 15.11 -7.60
C PRO A 130 -27.43 14.44 -7.43
N VAL A 131 -28.38 14.71 -8.31
CA VAL A 131 -29.73 14.09 -8.24
C VAL A 131 -29.65 12.58 -8.52
N TRP A 132 -28.88 12.17 -9.52
CA TRP A 132 -28.65 10.76 -9.80
C TRP A 132 -27.95 10.07 -8.64
N ALA A 133 -26.92 10.71 -8.06
CA ALA A 133 -26.18 10.18 -6.93
C ALA A 133 -27.07 9.99 -5.70
N GLN A 134 -27.98 10.91 -5.39
CA GLN A 134 -28.94 10.76 -4.29
C GLN A 134 -29.83 9.53 -4.45
N ASN A 135 -30.27 9.23 -5.66
CA ASN A 135 -31.21 8.13 -5.92
C ASN A 135 -30.53 6.75 -6.08
N HIS A 136 -29.29 6.70 -6.58
CA HIS A 136 -28.64 5.45 -6.98
C HIS A 136 -27.40 5.09 -6.18
N ARG A 137 -26.76 6.07 -5.50
CA ARG A 137 -25.54 5.84 -4.71
C ARG A 137 -25.86 5.19 -3.37
N THR A 138 -26.03 3.88 -3.39
CA THR A 138 -26.31 3.07 -2.19
C THR A 138 -25.06 2.33 -1.71
N VAL A 139 -25.04 2.00 -0.41
CA VAL A 139 -23.98 1.16 0.21
C VAL A 139 -23.94 -0.22 -0.46
N SER A 140 -25.08 -0.79 -0.79
CA SER A 140 -25.16 -2.09 -1.46
C SER A 140 -24.54 -2.07 -2.86
N LEU A 141 -24.79 -1.02 -3.64
CA LEU A 141 -24.16 -0.86 -4.95
C LEU A 141 -22.64 -0.70 -4.83
N ALA A 142 -22.20 0.14 -3.88
CA ALA A 142 -20.76 0.35 -3.65
C ALA A 142 -20.02 -0.96 -3.27
N MET A 143 -20.60 -1.78 -2.40
CA MET A 143 -20.04 -3.09 -2.06
C MET A 143 -19.94 -4.04 -3.25
N LYS A 144 -20.89 -4.02 -4.16
CA LYS A 144 -20.84 -4.83 -5.39
C LYS A 144 -19.76 -4.34 -6.36
N VAL A 145 -19.70 -3.02 -6.56
CA VAL A 145 -18.74 -2.42 -7.51
C VAL A 145 -17.29 -2.53 -7.01
N ILE A 146 -17.05 -2.42 -5.71
CA ILE A 146 -15.71 -2.49 -5.12
C ILE A 146 -15.04 -3.88 -5.28
N VAL A 147 -15.83 -4.92 -5.53
CA VAL A 147 -15.33 -6.26 -5.85
C VAL A 147 -14.53 -6.25 -7.18
N GLY A 148 -14.91 -5.39 -8.13
CA GLY A 148 -14.22 -5.26 -9.42
C GLY A 148 -12.73 -4.92 -9.28
N PRO A 149 -12.35 -3.84 -8.58
CA PRO A 149 -10.96 -3.53 -8.22
C PRO A 149 -10.18 -4.70 -7.62
N TRP A 150 -10.78 -5.45 -6.69
CA TRP A 150 -10.13 -6.60 -6.06
C TRP A 150 -9.91 -7.77 -7.04
N ILE A 151 -10.92 -8.09 -7.86
CA ILE A 151 -10.77 -9.13 -8.90
C ILE A 151 -9.68 -8.74 -9.89
N LEU A 152 -9.67 -7.48 -10.35
CA LEU A 152 -8.65 -6.99 -11.27
C LEU A 152 -7.24 -7.05 -10.66
N ALA A 153 -7.10 -6.65 -9.38
CA ALA A 153 -5.83 -6.76 -8.66
C ALA A 153 -5.35 -8.20 -8.58
N LEU A 154 -6.24 -9.16 -8.26
CA LEU A 154 -5.92 -10.59 -8.22
C LEU A 154 -5.47 -11.12 -9.59
N VAL A 155 -6.17 -10.77 -10.67
CA VAL A 155 -5.81 -11.18 -12.03
C VAL A 155 -4.43 -10.66 -12.42
N LEU A 156 -4.13 -9.38 -12.11
CA LEU A 156 -2.84 -8.78 -12.42
C LEU A 156 -1.69 -9.33 -11.54
N THR A 157 -2.00 -9.94 -10.40
CA THR A 157 -1.04 -10.61 -9.52
C THR A 157 -0.72 -12.05 -9.95
N LEU A 158 -1.49 -12.65 -10.88
CA LEU A 158 -1.27 -14.02 -11.35
C LEU A 158 0.18 -14.31 -11.77
N PRO A 159 0.92 -13.43 -12.48
CA PRO A 159 2.32 -13.69 -12.83
C PRO A 159 3.23 -13.92 -11.62
N VAL A 160 2.99 -13.20 -10.49
CA VAL A 160 3.73 -13.43 -9.24
C VAL A 160 3.41 -14.81 -8.68
N PHE A 161 2.14 -15.17 -8.64
CA PHE A 161 1.71 -16.48 -8.17
C PHE A 161 2.32 -17.62 -8.99
N LEU A 162 2.38 -17.50 -10.31
CA LEU A 162 2.85 -18.55 -11.21
C LEU A 162 4.39 -18.66 -11.24
N PHE A 163 5.10 -17.54 -11.38
CA PHE A 163 6.51 -17.55 -11.76
C PHE A 163 7.47 -17.16 -10.63
N LEU A 164 7.01 -16.51 -9.55
CA LEU A 164 7.88 -16.17 -8.44
C LEU A 164 8.17 -17.40 -7.57
N THR A 165 9.44 -17.62 -7.24
CA THR A 165 9.89 -18.76 -6.42
C THR A 165 11.22 -18.47 -5.74
N THR A 166 11.63 -19.34 -4.84
CA THR A 166 12.97 -19.29 -4.26
C THR A 166 13.97 -20.02 -5.16
N VAL A 167 15.12 -19.39 -5.39
CA VAL A 167 16.24 -19.96 -6.15
C VAL A 167 17.48 -19.93 -5.26
N THR A 168 18.11 -21.08 -5.05
CA THR A 168 19.35 -21.20 -4.30
C THR A 168 20.51 -21.31 -5.28
N ILE A 169 21.49 -20.42 -5.12
CA ILE A 169 22.72 -20.42 -5.94
C ILE A 169 23.80 -21.32 -5.32
N PRO A 170 24.87 -21.69 -6.05
CA PRO A 170 25.88 -22.66 -5.61
C PRO A 170 26.58 -22.32 -4.30
N ASN A 171 26.66 -21.04 -3.89
CA ASN A 171 27.22 -20.62 -2.61
C ASN A 171 26.28 -20.84 -1.40
N GLY A 172 25.08 -21.38 -1.60
CA GLY A 172 24.08 -21.63 -0.55
C GLY A 172 23.11 -20.47 -0.31
N ASP A 173 23.30 -19.29 -0.91
CA ASP A 173 22.39 -18.17 -0.78
C ASP A 173 21.09 -18.40 -1.54
N THR A 174 19.97 -18.08 -0.91
CA THR A 174 18.64 -18.22 -1.49
C THR A 174 18.04 -16.84 -1.77
N TYR A 175 17.43 -16.68 -2.94
CA TYR A 175 16.77 -15.45 -3.39
C TYR A 175 15.33 -15.71 -3.77
N CYS A 176 14.44 -14.74 -3.53
CA CYS A 176 13.06 -14.76 -3.99
C CYS A 176 12.98 -14.03 -5.35
N THR A 177 12.86 -14.76 -6.44
CA THR A 177 12.95 -14.20 -7.80
C THR A 177 12.04 -14.93 -8.78
N PHE A 178 11.82 -14.30 -9.94
CA PHE A 178 11.06 -14.91 -11.03
C PHE A 178 11.89 -16.00 -11.72
N ASN A 179 11.30 -17.18 -11.88
CA ASN A 179 11.92 -18.30 -12.57
C ASN A 179 11.09 -18.71 -13.78
N PHE A 180 11.67 -18.57 -14.95
CA PHE A 180 11.08 -18.96 -16.23
C PHE A 180 11.80 -20.18 -16.86
N ALA A 181 12.61 -20.93 -16.09
CA ALA A 181 13.45 -22.01 -16.58
C ALA A 181 12.68 -23.13 -17.29
N SER A 182 11.38 -23.30 -16.95
CA SER A 182 10.52 -24.32 -17.57
C SER A 182 10.04 -23.96 -18.99
N TRP A 183 10.30 -22.72 -19.46
CA TRP A 183 9.71 -22.16 -20.68
C TRP A 183 10.73 -21.96 -21.82
N GLY A 184 11.90 -22.56 -21.74
CA GLY A 184 12.91 -22.48 -22.79
C GLY A 184 13.84 -23.69 -22.77
N GLY A 185 14.23 -24.22 -23.94
CA GLY A 185 15.13 -25.36 -24.09
C GLY A 185 16.59 -24.98 -23.83
N THR A 186 17.08 -23.97 -24.51
CA THR A 186 18.47 -23.49 -24.40
C THR A 186 18.61 -22.36 -23.38
N PRO A 187 19.80 -22.10 -22.81
CA PRO A 187 20.03 -20.95 -21.92
C PRO A 187 19.67 -19.61 -22.56
N GLU A 188 19.91 -19.44 -23.85
CA GLU A 188 19.59 -18.24 -24.62
C GLU A 188 18.08 -18.04 -24.76
N GLU A 189 17.33 -19.09 -25.06
CA GLU A 189 15.86 -19.06 -25.13
C GLU A 189 15.26 -18.71 -23.77
N ARG A 190 15.75 -19.31 -22.69
CA ARG A 190 15.31 -19.00 -21.32
C ARG A 190 15.51 -17.53 -20.96
N LEU A 191 16.66 -16.98 -21.32
CA LEU A 191 16.96 -15.56 -21.14
C LEU A 191 16.00 -14.67 -21.92
N LYS A 192 15.76 -15.00 -23.19
CA LYS A 192 14.83 -14.25 -24.04
C LYS A 192 13.40 -14.28 -23.49
N VAL A 193 12.93 -15.43 -23.01
CA VAL A 193 11.62 -15.57 -22.36
C VAL A 193 11.58 -14.73 -21.08
N ALA A 194 12.58 -14.83 -20.22
CA ALA A 194 12.64 -14.05 -18.98
C ALA A 194 12.58 -12.54 -19.26
N ILE A 195 13.38 -12.05 -20.18
CA ILE A 195 13.40 -10.64 -20.60
C ILE A 195 12.03 -10.22 -21.13
N THR A 196 11.39 -11.03 -21.98
CA THR A 196 10.08 -10.71 -22.56
C THR A 196 8.99 -10.66 -21.49
N MET A 197 8.94 -11.64 -20.58
CA MET A 197 7.94 -11.71 -19.49
C MET A 197 8.10 -10.59 -18.48
N LEU A 198 9.33 -10.27 -18.05
CA LEU A 198 9.60 -9.16 -17.14
C LEU A 198 9.28 -7.81 -17.78
N THR A 199 9.55 -7.66 -19.09
CA THR A 199 9.18 -6.46 -19.84
C THR A 199 7.68 -6.30 -19.92
N ALA A 200 6.94 -7.33 -20.30
CA ALA A 200 5.48 -7.31 -20.37
C ALA A 200 4.88 -6.96 -19.01
N ARG A 201 5.38 -7.57 -17.92
CA ARG A 201 4.97 -7.25 -16.55
C ARG A 201 5.24 -5.77 -16.20
N GLY A 202 6.42 -5.25 -16.52
CA GLY A 202 6.76 -3.84 -16.29
C GLY A 202 5.83 -2.88 -17.03
N ILE A 203 5.54 -3.14 -18.30
CA ILE A 203 4.60 -2.36 -19.12
C ILE A 203 3.17 -2.43 -18.54
N ILE A 204 2.70 -3.61 -18.17
CA ILE A 204 1.37 -3.79 -17.55
C ILE A 204 1.27 -3.01 -16.25
N ARG A 205 2.28 -3.09 -15.38
CA ARG A 205 2.32 -2.32 -14.12
C ARG A 205 2.28 -0.81 -14.39
N PHE A 206 3.04 -0.33 -15.36
CA PHE A 206 3.06 1.09 -15.68
C PHE A 206 1.74 1.56 -16.30
N VAL A 207 1.21 0.86 -17.29
CA VAL A 207 -0.01 1.28 -17.99
C VAL A 207 -1.25 1.10 -17.12
N ILE A 208 -1.47 -0.11 -16.60
CA ILE A 208 -2.70 -0.46 -15.88
C ILE A 208 -2.59 -0.11 -14.39
N GLY A 209 -1.41 -0.29 -13.77
CA GLY A 209 -1.20 -0.03 -12.35
C GLY A 209 -0.87 1.43 -12.02
N PHE A 210 -0.60 2.28 -13.02
CA PHE A 210 -0.24 3.68 -12.77
C PHE A 210 -0.90 4.65 -13.74
N SER A 211 -0.58 4.59 -15.05
CA SER A 211 -0.98 5.63 -16.01
C SER A 211 -2.50 5.72 -16.21
N LEU A 212 -3.18 4.60 -16.39
CA LEU A 212 -4.64 4.57 -16.60
C LEU A 212 -5.41 5.08 -15.37
N PRO A 213 -5.18 4.58 -14.13
CA PRO A 213 -5.85 5.11 -12.96
C PRO A 213 -5.53 6.59 -12.70
N MET A 214 -4.29 7.02 -12.90
CA MET A 214 -3.91 8.43 -12.75
C MET A 214 -4.62 9.33 -13.76
N SER A 215 -4.78 8.87 -15.00
CA SER A 215 -5.55 9.60 -16.03
C SER A 215 -7.03 9.74 -15.64
N ILE A 216 -7.65 8.66 -15.14
CA ILE A 216 -9.03 8.69 -14.62
C ILE A 216 -9.16 9.71 -13.51
N VAL A 217 -8.24 9.66 -12.54
CA VAL A 217 -8.21 10.59 -11.42
C VAL A 217 -8.06 12.03 -11.91
N ALA A 218 -7.10 12.33 -12.78
CA ALA A 218 -6.86 13.67 -13.33
C ALA A 218 -8.09 14.22 -14.07
N ILE A 219 -8.75 13.39 -14.88
CA ILE A 219 -9.99 13.76 -15.59
C ILE A 219 -11.11 14.06 -14.59
N CYS A 220 -11.34 13.19 -13.60
CA CYS A 220 -12.36 13.39 -12.59
C CYS A 220 -12.16 14.71 -11.83
N TYR A 221 -10.93 15.02 -11.42
CA TYR A 221 -10.61 16.27 -10.73
C TYR A 221 -10.74 17.49 -11.60
N GLY A 222 -10.30 17.42 -12.85
CA GLY A 222 -10.49 18.48 -13.85
C GLY A 222 -11.97 18.83 -14.02
N LEU A 223 -12.83 17.82 -14.15
CA LEU A 223 -14.29 17.99 -14.27
C LEU A 223 -14.91 18.57 -13.00
N ILE A 224 -14.51 18.10 -11.82
CA ILE A 224 -14.97 18.63 -10.53
C ILE A 224 -14.55 20.11 -10.39
N ALA A 225 -13.29 20.43 -10.67
CA ALA A 225 -12.77 21.80 -10.59
C ALA A 225 -13.51 22.74 -11.55
N ALA A 226 -13.74 22.32 -12.79
CA ALA A 226 -14.51 23.10 -13.79
C ALA A 226 -15.95 23.36 -13.33
N LYS A 227 -16.62 22.37 -12.70
CA LYS A 227 -17.99 22.51 -12.19
C LYS A 227 -18.05 23.48 -10.99
N ILE A 228 -17.11 23.39 -10.07
CA ILE A 228 -17.02 24.27 -8.90
C ILE A 228 -16.77 25.71 -9.34
N HIS A 229 -15.85 25.92 -10.27
CA HIS A 229 -15.55 27.25 -10.82
C HIS A 229 -16.79 27.89 -11.46
N LYS A 230 -17.51 27.14 -12.32
CA LYS A 230 -18.73 27.62 -12.97
C LYS A 230 -19.85 28.00 -12.00
N LYS A 231 -19.94 27.36 -10.83
CA LYS A 231 -21.00 27.63 -9.85
C LYS A 231 -20.62 28.66 -8.79
N GLY A 232 -19.42 29.24 -8.80
CA GLY A 232 -18.95 30.19 -7.79
C GLY A 232 -18.86 29.61 -6.36
N MET A 233 -18.92 28.29 -6.19
CA MET A 233 -18.99 27.60 -4.89
C MET A 233 -17.59 27.37 -4.29
N ILE A 234 -16.80 28.39 -4.12
CA ILE A 234 -15.43 28.28 -3.60
C ILE A 234 -15.39 27.85 -2.12
N LYS A 235 -16.47 27.99 -1.36
CA LYS A 235 -16.49 27.80 0.11
C LYS A 235 -16.63 26.33 0.59
N SER A 236 -16.96 25.35 -0.27
CA SER A 236 -17.20 23.95 0.15
C SER A 236 -16.16 22.95 -0.37
N SER A 237 -14.88 23.31 -0.42
CA SER A 237 -13.84 22.51 -1.06
C SER A 237 -13.08 21.52 -0.14
N ARG A 238 -13.55 21.31 1.11
CA ARG A 238 -12.82 20.46 2.09
C ARG A 238 -12.68 18.99 1.68
N PRO A 239 -13.74 18.28 1.25
CA PRO A 239 -13.60 16.89 0.81
C PRO A 239 -12.70 16.74 -0.42
N LEU A 240 -12.69 17.78 -1.28
CA LEU A 240 -11.84 17.82 -2.45
C LEU A 240 -10.36 17.95 -2.07
N ARG A 241 -10.04 18.72 -1.02
CA ARG A 241 -8.65 18.86 -0.54
C ARG A 241 -8.06 17.55 -0.01
N VAL A 242 -8.83 16.77 0.78
CA VAL A 242 -8.38 15.44 1.25
C VAL A 242 -8.02 14.58 0.06
N LEU A 243 -8.94 14.47 -0.88
CA LEU A 243 -8.79 13.61 -2.01
C LEU A 243 -7.66 14.08 -2.95
N THR A 244 -7.51 15.40 -3.16
CA THR A 244 -6.37 15.94 -3.91
C THR A 244 -5.04 15.61 -3.22
N ALA A 245 -4.99 15.71 -1.89
CA ALA A 245 -3.78 15.36 -1.14
C ALA A 245 -3.45 13.86 -1.26
N VAL A 246 -4.44 12.96 -1.17
CA VAL A 246 -4.26 11.51 -1.37
C VAL A 246 -3.69 11.21 -2.76
N VAL A 247 -4.25 11.83 -3.80
CA VAL A 247 -3.79 11.63 -5.18
C VAL A 247 -2.40 12.20 -5.41
N ALA A 248 -2.16 13.42 -4.92
CA ALA A 248 -0.83 14.04 -5.03
C ALA A 248 0.24 13.22 -4.31
N SER A 249 -0.04 12.73 -3.10
CA SER A 249 0.87 11.87 -2.37
C SER A 249 1.13 10.55 -3.09
N PHE A 250 0.09 9.93 -3.65
CA PHE A 250 0.24 8.72 -4.46
C PHE A 250 1.16 8.99 -5.67
N PHE A 251 0.91 10.06 -6.43
CA PHE A 251 1.74 10.39 -7.58
C PHE A 251 3.20 10.64 -7.19
N ILE A 252 3.44 11.48 -6.18
CA ILE A 252 4.80 11.84 -5.72
C ILE A 252 5.55 10.58 -5.24
N CYS A 253 4.90 9.68 -4.53
CA CYS A 253 5.53 8.48 -4.01
C CYS A 253 5.80 7.43 -5.09
N TRP A 254 4.88 7.22 -6.03
CA TRP A 254 4.97 6.14 -7.01
C TRP A 254 5.69 6.52 -8.30
N PHE A 255 5.64 7.79 -8.74
CA PHE A 255 6.23 8.21 -10.00
C PHE A 255 7.74 7.93 -10.12
N PRO A 256 8.59 8.24 -9.10
CA PRO A 256 10.01 7.94 -9.18
C PRO A 256 10.31 6.45 -9.38
N PHE A 257 9.59 5.58 -8.65
CA PHE A 257 9.74 4.14 -8.80
C PHE A 257 9.30 3.65 -10.18
N GLN A 258 8.19 4.15 -10.70
CA GLN A 258 7.72 3.78 -12.04
C GLN A 258 8.68 4.22 -13.14
N LEU A 259 9.32 5.40 -12.98
CA LEU A 259 10.34 5.87 -13.90
C LEU A 259 11.57 4.97 -13.89
N VAL A 260 12.09 4.60 -12.70
CA VAL A 260 13.24 3.69 -12.56
C VAL A 260 12.90 2.31 -13.11
N ALA A 261 11.70 1.79 -12.83
CA ALA A 261 11.24 0.50 -13.35
C ALA A 261 11.14 0.48 -14.88
N LEU A 262 10.65 1.57 -15.51
CA LEU A 262 10.63 1.70 -16.97
C LEU A 262 12.03 1.80 -17.56
N LEU A 263 12.91 2.57 -16.95
CA LEU A 263 14.31 2.66 -17.39
C LEU A 263 14.99 1.29 -17.29
N ALA A 264 14.74 0.52 -16.23
CA ALA A 264 15.24 -0.84 -16.09
C ALA A 264 14.72 -1.77 -17.19
N VAL A 265 13.45 -1.64 -17.59
CA VAL A 265 12.89 -2.38 -18.73
C VAL A 265 13.52 -1.96 -20.05
N TRP A 266 13.76 -0.69 -20.26
CA TRP A 266 14.31 -0.16 -21.50
C TRP A 266 15.80 -0.45 -21.69
N LEU A 267 16.56 -0.42 -20.58
CA LEU A 267 18.00 -0.66 -20.53
C LEU A 267 18.36 -2.12 -20.20
N LYS A 268 17.37 -3.04 -20.19
CA LYS A 268 17.53 -4.43 -19.73
C LYS A 268 18.70 -5.21 -20.37
N GLU A 269 18.95 -5.01 -21.67
CA GLU A 269 20.08 -5.64 -22.34
C GLU A 269 21.41 -5.14 -21.78
N MET A 270 21.51 -3.85 -21.48
CA MET A 270 22.71 -3.23 -20.91
C MET A 270 22.89 -3.54 -19.43
N LEU A 271 21.77 -3.64 -18.65
CA LEU A 271 21.77 -4.11 -17.26
C LEU A 271 22.26 -5.55 -17.14
N PHE A 272 21.87 -6.41 -18.07
CA PHE A 272 22.31 -7.81 -18.08
C PHE A 272 23.85 -7.95 -18.24
N TYR A 273 24.49 -7.01 -18.91
CA TYR A 273 25.94 -6.93 -19.02
C TYR A 273 26.63 -6.14 -17.88
N GLY A 274 25.92 -5.81 -16.81
CA GLY A 274 26.48 -5.16 -15.61
C GLY A 274 26.89 -3.68 -15.82
N LYS A 275 26.43 -3.04 -16.88
CA LYS A 275 26.89 -1.68 -17.26
C LYS A 275 26.16 -0.52 -16.56
N TYR A 276 25.07 -0.77 -15.80
CA TYR A 276 24.27 0.29 -15.15
C TYR A 276 24.01 0.03 -13.67
N LYS A 277 25.05 0.11 -12.84
CA LYS A 277 24.93 0.09 -11.37
C LYS A 277 23.96 1.12 -10.81
N ILE A 278 23.73 2.23 -11.51
CA ILE A 278 22.87 3.33 -11.04
C ILE A 278 21.40 2.90 -10.90
N ILE A 279 20.90 2.01 -11.76
CA ILE A 279 19.51 1.53 -11.67
C ILE A 279 19.34 0.65 -10.44
N ASP A 280 20.27 -0.28 -10.19
CA ASP A 280 20.26 -1.13 -9.00
C ASP A 280 20.31 -0.30 -7.70
N ILE A 281 21.09 0.78 -7.71
CA ILE A 281 21.19 1.72 -6.59
C ILE A 281 19.87 2.50 -6.38
N LEU A 282 19.15 2.85 -7.44
CA LEU A 282 17.93 3.67 -7.36
C LEU A 282 16.66 2.85 -7.09
N VAL A 283 16.63 1.54 -7.35
CA VAL A 283 15.45 0.69 -7.14
C VAL A 283 15.02 0.71 -5.67
N ASN A 284 15.92 0.50 -4.73
CA ASN A 284 15.59 0.41 -3.30
C ASN A 284 15.10 1.74 -2.70
N PRO A 285 15.74 2.90 -2.92
CA PRO A 285 15.21 4.18 -2.45
C PRO A 285 13.85 4.52 -3.06
N THR A 286 13.67 4.32 -4.36
CA THR A 286 12.40 4.66 -5.02
C THR A 286 11.27 3.71 -4.67
N SER A 287 11.54 2.40 -4.48
CA SER A 287 10.55 1.45 -4.00
C SER A 287 10.15 1.72 -2.55
N SER A 288 11.10 2.07 -1.67
CA SER A 288 10.79 2.43 -0.29
C SER A 288 9.92 3.69 -0.19
N LEU A 289 10.16 4.69 -1.06
CA LEU A 289 9.29 5.85 -1.20
C LEU A 289 7.88 5.48 -1.68
N ALA A 290 7.77 4.58 -2.68
CA ALA A 290 6.48 4.08 -3.15
C ALA A 290 5.72 3.35 -2.03
N PHE A 291 6.40 2.54 -1.23
CA PHE A 291 5.81 1.83 -0.09
C PHE A 291 5.39 2.76 1.03
N PHE A 292 6.08 3.88 1.23
CA PHE A 292 5.71 4.92 2.20
C PHE A 292 4.32 5.49 1.95
N ASN A 293 3.82 5.46 0.71
CA ASN A 293 2.45 5.87 0.40
C ASN A 293 1.38 5.18 1.26
N SER A 294 1.59 3.90 1.60
CA SER A 294 0.61 3.13 2.37
C SER A 294 0.42 3.61 3.82
N CYS A 295 1.33 4.40 4.38
CA CYS A 295 1.14 5.04 5.69
C CYS A 295 0.60 6.48 5.59
N LEU A 296 0.59 7.11 4.42
CA LEU A 296 0.10 8.48 4.25
C LEU A 296 -1.42 8.59 4.30
N ASN A 297 -2.15 7.59 3.81
CA ASN A 297 -3.61 7.60 3.76
C ASN A 297 -4.27 7.87 5.13
N PRO A 298 -3.93 7.16 6.22
CA PRO A 298 -4.46 7.45 7.55
C PRO A 298 -4.14 8.86 8.04
N MET A 299 -2.91 9.33 7.78
CA MET A 299 -2.50 10.68 8.17
C MET A 299 -3.36 11.74 7.47
N LEU A 300 -3.58 11.60 6.17
CA LEU A 300 -4.40 12.52 5.40
C LEU A 300 -5.86 12.54 5.87
N TYR A 301 -6.42 11.39 6.28
CA TYR A 301 -7.77 11.34 6.84
C TYR A 301 -7.87 12.07 8.18
N VAL A 302 -6.86 11.96 9.04
CA VAL A 302 -6.81 12.65 10.35
C VAL A 302 -6.56 14.15 10.19
N PHE A 303 -5.60 14.55 9.35
CA PHE A 303 -5.22 15.98 9.24
C PHE A 303 -6.18 16.78 8.37
N VAL A 304 -6.77 16.19 7.33
CA VAL A 304 -7.59 16.90 6.36
C VAL A 304 -9.07 16.52 6.47
N GLY A 305 -9.42 15.32 6.97
CA GLY A 305 -10.78 14.80 7.13
C GLY A 305 -11.37 15.11 8.50
N GLN A 306 -12.09 16.25 8.65
CA GLN A 306 -12.69 16.64 9.95
C GLN A 306 -13.63 15.60 10.53
N ASP A 307 -14.53 15.02 9.71
CA ASP A 307 -15.52 14.02 10.17
C ASP A 307 -14.84 12.78 10.78
N PHE A 308 -13.73 12.33 10.16
CA PHE A 308 -12.95 11.20 10.66
C PHE A 308 -12.23 11.58 11.96
N ARG A 309 -11.60 12.74 11.98
CA ARG A 309 -10.87 13.27 13.15
C ARG A 309 -11.80 13.45 14.36
N GLU A 310 -12.98 14.04 14.18
CA GLU A 310 -13.96 14.22 15.25
C GLU A 310 -14.43 12.87 15.82
N ARG A 311 -14.76 11.91 14.96
CA ARG A 311 -15.13 10.57 15.38
C ARG A 311 -14.01 9.85 16.13
N LEU A 312 -12.76 10.02 15.68
CA LEU A 312 -11.58 9.46 16.33
C LEU A 312 -11.42 10.04 17.74
N ILE A 313 -11.45 11.38 17.87
CA ILE A 313 -11.27 12.06 19.16
C ILE A 313 -12.35 11.66 20.15
N HIS A 314 -13.62 11.55 19.74
CA HIS A 314 -14.72 11.13 20.61
C HIS A 314 -14.71 9.65 20.96
N SER A 315 -14.11 8.78 20.15
CA SER A 315 -14.12 7.34 20.39
C SER A 315 -12.97 6.83 21.25
N LEU A 316 -11.83 7.52 21.24
CA LEU A 316 -10.65 7.13 22.02
C LEU A 316 -10.86 7.17 23.54
N PRO A 317 -11.36 8.28 24.16
CA PRO A 317 -11.57 8.33 25.60
C PRO A 317 -12.52 7.25 26.12
N THR A 318 -13.66 7.08 25.46
CA THR A 318 -14.68 6.08 25.82
C THR A 318 -14.17 4.64 25.76
N SER A 319 -13.30 4.34 24.79
CA SER A 319 -12.71 3.00 24.63
C SER A 319 -11.60 2.77 25.66
N LEU A 320 -10.84 3.80 25.98
CA LEU A 320 -9.81 3.75 27.03
C LEU A 320 -10.45 3.58 28.43
N GLU A 321 -11.51 4.33 28.73
CA GLU A 321 -12.28 4.17 29.97
C GLU A 321 -12.87 2.76 30.13
N ARG A 322 -13.43 2.18 29.06
CA ARG A 322 -13.94 0.80 29.11
C ARG A 322 -12.84 -0.21 29.37
N ALA A 323 -11.72 -0.15 28.63
CA ALA A 323 -10.59 -1.05 28.84
C ALA A 323 -10.05 -0.97 30.29
N LEU A 324 -9.92 0.25 30.83
CA LEU A 324 -9.47 0.44 32.22
C LEU A 324 -10.52 0.02 33.25
N SER A 325 -11.81 0.10 32.94
CA SER A 325 -12.86 -0.35 33.85
C SER A 325 -13.02 -1.88 33.84
N GLU A 326 -12.79 -2.55 32.73
CA GLU A 326 -12.78 -4.02 32.66
C GLU A 326 -11.60 -4.62 33.41
N ASP A 327 -10.41 -3.99 33.37
CA ASP A 327 -9.25 -4.40 34.18
C ASP A 327 -9.43 -4.13 35.71
N SER A 328 -10.38 -3.26 36.05
CA SER A 328 -10.68 -2.90 37.47
C SER A 328 -11.84 -3.70 38.06
N ALA A 329 -12.46 -4.60 37.33
CA ALA A 329 -13.50 -5.48 37.84
C ALA A 329 -12.85 -6.51 38.78
N PRO A 330 -13.19 -6.54 40.10
CA PRO A 330 -12.63 -7.53 41.00
C PRO A 330 -13.12 -8.91 40.56
N THR A 331 -12.19 -9.84 40.45
CA THR A 331 -12.47 -11.27 40.31
C THR A 331 -13.16 -11.72 41.61
N ASN A 332 -14.49 -11.66 41.62
CA ASN A 332 -15.26 -12.35 42.62
C ASN A 332 -15.32 -13.84 42.29
N ASP A 333 -14.27 -14.55 42.65
CA ASP A 333 -14.39 -15.92 43.07
C ASP A 333 -15.22 -15.95 44.33
N THR A 334 -16.44 -16.44 44.24
CA THR A 334 -17.03 -17.16 45.40
C THR A 334 -18.25 -17.96 45.00
N ALA A 335 -18.03 -19.24 45.10
CA ALA A 335 -18.85 -20.20 45.81
C ALA A 335 -20.34 -20.31 45.49
N ALA A 336 -20.57 -21.45 44.93
CA ALA A 336 -21.82 -22.23 45.05
C ALA A 336 -22.69 -21.90 46.28
N ASN A 337 -23.95 -21.66 45.99
CA ASN A 337 -24.99 -22.17 46.91
C ASN A 337 -26.19 -22.63 46.09
N CYS A 338 -26.41 -23.95 46.14
CA CYS A 338 -27.63 -24.63 45.84
C CYS A 338 -28.74 -24.14 46.77
N ALA A 339 -29.83 -23.68 46.26
CA ALA A 339 -31.09 -23.70 46.97
C ALA A 339 -32.24 -23.97 45.97
N SER A 340 -32.97 -25.01 46.31
CA SER A 340 -34.09 -25.61 45.60
C SER A 340 -35.27 -24.67 45.41
N PRO A 341 -36.21 -24.96 44.46
CA PRO A 341 -37.38 -24.16 44.24
C PRO A 341 -38.52 -24.48 45.21
N PRO A 342 -39.38 -23.55 45.58
CA PRO A 342 -40.70 -23.87 46.15
C PRO A 342 -41.77 -23.91 45.06
N ALA A 343 -42.69 -24.83 45.33
CA ALA A 343 -43.81 -25.33 44.54
C ALA A 343 -44.88 -24.27 44.18
N GLU A 344 -45.62 -24.71 43.19
CA GLU A 344 -46.92 -24.24 42.70
C GLU A 344 -47.90 -23.73 43.77
N THR A 345 -48.66 -22.71 43.41
CA THR A 345 -50.05 -22.60 43.81
C THR A 345 -50.84 -21.93 42.67
N GLU A 346 -51.78 -22.72 42.19
CA GLU A 346 -52.90 -22.29 41.35
C GLU A 346 -53.79 -21.25 42.09
N LEU A 347 -54.46 -20.42 41.34
CA LEU A 347 -55.92 -20.29 41.30
C LEU A 347 -56.38 -18.90 40.81
N GLN A 348 -57.11 -18.97 39.71
CA GLN A 348 -58.45 -18.42 39.42
C GLN A 348 -58.69 -16.91 39.30
N ALA A 349 -59.23 -16.66 38.14
CA ALA A 349 -60.49 -15.91 37.83
C ALA A 349 -60.54 -14.39 37.99
N MET A 350 -60.59 -13.66 36.96
CA MET A 350 -61.75 -13.03 36.30
C MET A 350 -61.28 -12.31 35.04
#